data_e5c686a40cd7d2ce53b6496771bb53b8
#
_entry.id   e5c686a40cd7d2ce53b6496771bb53b8
#
_cell.length_a   1.000
_cell.length_b   1.000
_cell.length_c   1.000
_cell.angle_alpha   90.00
_cell.angle_beta   90.00
_cell.angle_gamma   90.00
#
_symmetry.space_group_name_H-M   'P 1'
#
loop_
_entity.id
_entity.type
_entity.pdbx_description
1 polymer ?
#
loop_
_entity_poly.entity_id
_entity_poly.type
_entity_poly.pdbx_seq_one_letter_code
_entity_poly.pdbx_strand_id
1 'polypeptide(L)'
;MARPKPMIRLGPGGEPFLQFVLERADAAGFTSATVVVAPGDAVTGAFLDAWNETPSGPRMRMRVVVQTEPRGTADAVRCALERDPLPPGEAFVVCNGDNLPGRRALAQLRAGVARSGMLAYDREGLGVGAERAAAFAVAVVREGRLVDVVEKAGVEEMEGLRDAGGAVRISMNLFRLVGEDIGPHLAALRPHAERGEWELPAAVVAMVRAGGSAGVVEAVPVCEAVLDVTRVADLGPAQDALRQAVEAERGRPLLEVVASTPEDARTAEAAGADRLELCTDLACGGLTPPAADIRRVLQAGLPVHALIRPRPGHFQFSPEEWAWMADQTRDALAAGASRVVIGGLDAAGHLDAGPLRELAAEFGPHRLVLHRALDAATDPDAALAAAARLGIRRFLSSGGAATAYDGRAALAGWAADAARALDLTAGAGVRPDHVPALRAAGVAAVHASCRRPLLRPTRHFDGTTHPVDAAAVAALRAALDARLPLQGVS
;
A
#
# COMPACT_ATOMS: atom_id res chain seq x y z
N MET A 1 20.83 -20.57 18.52
CA MET A 1 19.70 -19.68 18.87
C MET A 1 18.51 -20.03 18.02
N ALA A 2 17.32 -20.14 18.57
CA ALA A 2 16.11 -20.34 17.77
C ALA A 2 15.88 -19.08 16.89
N ARG A 3 15.50 -19.30 15.63
CA ARG A 3 15.24 -18.20 14.70
C ARG A 3 13.96 -17.46 15.11
N PRO A 4 13.92 -16.09 15.13
CA PRO A 4 12.70 -15.35 15.43
C PRO A 4 11.56 -15.75 14.51
N LYS A 5 10.30 -15.79 15.01
CA LYS A 5 9.13 -16.21 14.22
C LYS A 5 9.01 -15.47 12.89
N PRO A 6 9.13 -14.12 12.81
CA PRO A 6 9.04 -13.40 11.54
C PRO A 6 10.14 -13.77 10.54
N MET A 7 11.24 -14.34 11.02
CA MET A 7 12.38 -14.76 10.20
C MET A 7 12.33 -16.24 9.80
N ILE A 8 11.24 -16.96 10.09
CA ILE A 8 11.02 -18.32 9.59
C ILE A 8 10.88 -18.25 8.06
N ARG A 9 11.60 -19.12 7.39
CA ARG A 9 11.61 -19.18 5.92
C ARG A 9 10.39 -19.97 5.42
N LEU A 10 9.38 -19.28 4.96
CA LEU A 10 8.12 -19.83 4.45
C LEU A 10 7.90 -19.54 2.96
N GLY A 11 8.63 -18.61 2.39
CA GLY A 11 8.50 -18.25 0.99
C GLY A 11 8.95 -19.36 0.04
N PRO A 12 8.44 -19.39 -1.20
CA PRO A 12 8.76 -20.40 -2.22
C PRO A 12 10.25 -20.44 -2.60
N GLY A 13 10.97 -19.32 -2.49
CA GLY A 13 12.42 -19.21 -2.66
C GLY A 13 13.21 -19.26 -1.34
N GLY A 14 12.56 -19.57 -0.20
CA GLY A 14 13.18 -19.58 1.11
C GLY A 14 13.26 -18.20 1.77
N GLU A 15 12.44 -17.25 1.30
CA GLU A 15 12.34 -15.91 1.88
C GLU A 15 11.71 -15.97 3.28
N PRO A 16 12.12 -15.09 4.22
CA PRO A 16 11.52 -15.02 5.53
C PRO A 16 10.08 -14.46 5.47
N PHE A 17 9.23 -14.87 6.40
CA PHE A 17 7.84 -14.41 6.48
C PHE A 17 7.73 -12.89 6.58
N LEU A 18 8.63 -12.25 7.33
CA LEU A 18 8.70 -10.79 7.47
C LEU A 18 8.81 -10.07 6.12
N GLN A 19 9.51 -10.67 5.15
CA GLN A 19 9.62 -10.08 3.82
C GLN A 19 8.25 -9.83 3.19
N PHE A 20 7.34 -10.78 3.27
CA PHE A 20 6.00 -10.65 2.68
C PHE A 20 5.13 -9.64 3.43
N VAL A 21 5.28 -9.54 4.75
CA VAL A 21 4.62 -8.49 5.55
C VAL A 21 5.06 -7.11 5.07
N LEU A 22 6.36 -6.91 4.90
CA LEU A 22 6.93 -5.64 4.45
C LEU A 22 6.59 -5.33 2.98
N GLU A 23 6.61 -6.33 2.09
CA GLU A 23 6.22 -6.16 0.69
C GLU A 23 4.74 -5.74 0.56
N ARG A 24 3.84 -6.31 1.37
CA ARG A 24 2.43 -5.90 1.40
C ARG A 24 2.23 -4.50 1.96
N ALA A 25 2.98 -4.13 3.00
CA ALA A 25 2.94 -2.78 3.54
C ALA A 25 3.45 -1.75 2.51
N ASP A 26 4.57 -2.02 1.83
CA ASP A 26 5.07 -1.15 0.76
C ASP A 26 4.05 -1.01 -0.39
N ALA A 27 3.45 -2.13 -0.82
CA ALA A 27 2.40 -2.14 -1.84
C ALA A 27 1.10 -1.43 -1.40
N ALA A 28 0.83 -1.38 -0.09
CA ALA A 28 -0.26 -0.60 0.50
C ALA A 28 0.08 0.89 0.69
N GLY A 29 1.27 1.32 0.26
CA GLY A 29 1.68 2.73 0.25
C GLY A 29 2.34 3.22 1.54
N PHE A 30 2.75 2.34 2.45
CA PHE A 30 3.60 2.73 3.57
C PHE A 30 5.00 3.09 3.05
N THR A 31 5.67 4.00 3.74
CA THR A 31 6.94 4.58 3.29
C THR A 31 8.08 4.35 4.27
N SER A 32 7.74 4.00 5.49
CA SER A 32 8.71 3.58 6.52
C SER A 32 8.06 2.54 7.44
N ALA A 33 8.89 1.70 8.04
CA ALA A 33 8.48 0.82 9.12
C ALA A 33 9.57 0.75 10.20
N THR A 34 9.13 0.73 11.45
CA THR A 34 9.98 0.49 12.60
C THR A 34 9.71 -0.93 13.11
N VAL A 35 10.71 -1.79 13.00
CA VAL A 35 10.61 -3.18 13.45
C VAL A 35 11.20 -3.30 14.85
N VAL A 36 10.36 -3.70 15.80
CA VAL A 36 10.79 -3.91 17.20
C VAL A 36 11.26 -5.34 17.36
N VAL A 37 12.47 -5.50 17.85
CA VAL A 37 13.13 -6.81 17.99
C VAL A 37 13.56 -7.08 19.43
N ALA A 38 13.73 -8.34 19.76
CA ALA A 38 14.28 -8.76 21.06
C ALA A 38 15.80 -8.46 21.14
N PRO A 39 16.38 -8.37 22.34
CA PRO A 39 17.81 -8.21 22.51
C PRO A 39 18.57 -9.37 21.88
N GLY A 40 19.62 -9.04 21.09
CA GLY A 40 20.46 -10.01 20.41
C GLY A 40 19.88 -10.62 19.14
N ASP A 41 18.75 -10.12 18.62
CA ASP A 41 18.22 -10.53 17.32
C ASP A 41 19.01 -9.91 16.16
N ALA A 42 20.20 -10.42 15.94
CA ALA A 42 21.05 -10.00 14.83
C ALA A 42 20.51 -10.47 13.46
N VAL A 43 19.66 -11.50 13.42
CA VAL A 43 19.15 -12.08 12.17
C VAL A 43 18.16 -11.11 11.51
N THR A 44 17.22 -10.58 12.29
CA THR A 44 16.27 -9.60 11.80
C THR A 44 16.98 -8.28 11.45
N GLY A 45 17.92 -7.84 12.28
CA GLY A 45 18.72 -6.63 12.00
C GLY A 45 19.43 -6.72 10.65
N ALA A 46 20.23 -7.78 10.44
CA ALA A 46 20.95 -7.98 9.19
C ALA A 46 20.03 -8.08 7.96
N PHE A 47 18.85 -8.69 8.10
CA PHE A 47 17.86 -8.73 7.02
C PHE A 47 17.35 -7.33 6.66
N LEU A 48 17.05 -6.49 7.65
CA LEU A 48 16.53 -5.14 7.43
C LEU A 48 17.62 -4.19 6.90
N ASP A 49 18.87 -4.36 7.31
CA ASP A 49 20.02 -3.64 6.74
C ASP A 49 20.16 -3.99 5.24
N ALA A 50 20.16 -5.29 4.91
CA ALA A 50 20.19 -5.74 3.52
C ALA A 50 18.97 -5.25 2.71
N TRP A 51 17.80 -5.14 3.34
CA TRP A 51 16.61 -4.55 2.71
C TRP A 51 16.85 -3.09 2.34
N ASN A 52 17.39 -2.28 3.26
CA ASN A 52 17.69 -0.87 3.02
C ASN A 52 18.78 -0.67 1.96
N GLU A 53 19.75 -1.59 1.86
CA GLU A 53 20.87 -1.55 0.93
C GLU A 53 20.53 -2.11 -0.46
N THR A 54 19.40 -2.85 -0.60
CA THR A 54 19.05 -3.49 -1.87
C THR A 54 18.77 -2.44 -2.95
N PRO A 55 19.53 -2.42 -4.06
CA PRO A 55 19.34 -1.43 -5.14
C PRO A 55 18.04 -1.59 -5.91
N SER A 56 17.37 -2.73 -5.77
CA SER A 56 16.22 -3.14 -6.55
C SER A 56 14.91 -2.58 -6.01
N GLY A 57 14.68 -1.31 -6.22
CA GLY A 57 13.35 -0.73 -6.10
C GLY A 57 13.12 0.18 -4.90
N PRO A 58 12.09 1.00 -4.98
CA PRO A 58 11.66 1.90 -3.92
C PRO A 58 10.99 1.06 -2.83
N ARG A 59 11.75 0.71 -1.85
CA ARG A 59 11.25 0.00 -0.70
C ARG A 59 11.04 0.94 0.46
N MET A 60 10.06 0.62 1.27
CA MET A 60 9.83 1.24 2.56
C MET A 60 11.13 1.31 3.36
N ARG A 61 11.46 2.46 3.94
CA ARG A 61 12.64 2.61 4.81
C ARG A 61 12.44 1.84 6.10
N MET A 62 13.38 0.97 6.45
CA MET A 62 13.35 0.18 7.67
C MET A 62 14.18 0.81 8.78
N ARG A 63 13.64 0.79 9.99
CA ARG A 63 14.35 1.08 11.24
C ARG A 63 14.21 -0.09 12.19
N VAL A 64 15.21 -0.30 13.02
CA VAL A 64 15.23 -1.35 14.05
C VAL A 64 15.25 -0.68 15.42
N VAL A 65 14.35 -1.14 16.29
CA VAL A 65 14.31 -0.75 17.70
C VAL A 65 14.39 -2.01 18.55
N VAL A 66 15.28 -2.01 19.52
CA VAL A 66 15.42 -3.13 20.45
C VAL A 66 14.56 -2.90 21.67
N GLN A 67 13.61 -3.82 21.91
CA GLN A 67 12.88 -3.92 23.17
C GLN A 67 13.77 -4.64 24.16
N THR A 68 14.34 -3.94 25.13
CA THR A 68 15.35 -4.48 26.05
C THR A 68 14.81 -5.58 26.97
N GLU A 69 13.53 -5.53 27.29
CA GLU A 69 12.82 -6.54 28.07
C GLU A 69 11.54 -6.95 27.34
N PRO A 70 11.23 -8.24 27.17
CA PRO A 70 10.04 -8.69 26.43
C PRO A 70 8.78 -8.53 27.28
N ARG A 71 8.32 -7.29 27.43
CA ARG A 71 7.18 -6.93 28.29
C ARG A 71 5.82 -6.95 27.59
N GLY A 72 5.76 -7.34 26.33
CA GLY A 72 4.52 -7.44 25.56
C GLY A 72 4.38 -6.38 24.46
N THR A 73 3.24 -6.40 23.74
CA THR A 73 3.02 -5.64 22.51
C THR A 73 2.86 -4.12 22.75
N ALA A 74 2.27 -3.72 23.87
CA ALA A 74 2.15 -2.30 24.21
C ALA A 74 3.52 -1.67 24.52
N ASP A 75 4.39 -2.40 25.22
CA ASP A 75 5.74 -1.95 25.52
C ASP A 75 6.59 -1.86 24.26
N ALA A 76 6.42 -2.79 23.31
CA ALA A 76 7.06 -2.71 21.99
C ALA A 76 6.68 -1.43 21.24
N VAL A 77 5.39 -1.06 21.21
CA VAL A 77 4.93 0.19 20.61
C VAL A 77 5.50 1.40 21.34
N ARG A 78 5.54 1.38 22.67
CA ARG A 78 6.14 2.45 23.47
C ARG A 78 7.63 2.62 23.13
N CYS A 79 8.39 1.53 23.09
CA CYS A 79 9.81 1.57 22.69
C CYS A 79 10.01 2.15 21.28
N ALA A 80 9.12 1.81 20.33
CA ALA A 80 9.19 2.37 18.99
C ALA A 80 8.96 3.88 19.00
N LEU A 81 7.92 4.37 19.66
CA LEU A 81 7.57 5.79 19.74
C LEU A 81 8.63 6.62 20.50
N GLU A 82 9.27 6.06 21.52
CA GLU A 82 10.34 6.73 22.26
C GLU A 82 11.63 6.89 21.44
N ARG A 83 11.95 5.91 20.58
CA ARG A 83 13.16 5.89 19.76
C ARG A 83 13.00 6.57 18.41
N ASP A 84 11.78 6.60 17.90
CA ASP A 84 11.41 7.16 16.61
C ASP A 84 10.11 7.98 16.79
N PRO A 85 10.18 9.14 17.46
CA PRO A 85 9.01 9.95 17.75
C PRO A 85 8.40 10.49 16.46
N LEU A 86 7.08 10.39 16.37
CA LEU A 86 6.32 10.90 15.23
C LEU A 86 5.96 12.38 15.43
N PRO A 87 5.85 13.14 14.34
CA PRO A 87 5.29 14.49 14.40
C PRO A 87 3.90 14.50 15.03
N PRO A 88 3.50 15.61 15.69
CA PRO A 88 2.15 15.76 16.25
C PRO A 88 1.07 15.50 15.19
N GLY A 89 0.07 14.71 15.55
CA GLY A 89 -1.04 14.33 14.67
C GLY A 89 -0.70 13.25 13.62
N GLU A 90 0.57 12.85 13.48
CA GLU A 90 0.92 11.76 12.57
C GLU A 90 0.47 10.42 13.13
N ALA A 91 -0.14 9.61 12.24
CA ALA A 91 -0.63 8.29 12.59
C ALA A 91 0.32 7.20 12.07
N PHE A 92 0.39 6.11 12.81
CA PHE A 92 1.13 4.90 12.46
C PHE A 92 0.22 3.67 12.50
N VAL A 93 0.63 2.60 11.82
CA VAL A 93 -0.07 1.31 11.87
C VAL A 93 0.79 0.30 12.61
N VAL A 94 0.16 -0.42 13.54
CA VAL A 94 0.78 -1.55 14.23
C VAL A 94 0.33 -2.84 13.59
N CYS A 95 1.27 -3.74 13.34
CA CYS A 95 1.04 -5.09 12.85
C CYS A 95 1.97 -6.06 13.59
N ASN A 96 1.45 -7.19 14.02
CA ASN A 96 2.27 -8.25 14.54
C ASN A 96 3.12 -8.88 13.42
N GLY A 97 4.37 -9.20 13.71
CA GLY A 97 5.31 -9.76 12.72
C GLY A 97 5.02 -11.19 12.29
N ASP A 98 4.08 -11.88 12.91
CA ASP A 98 3.60 -13.21 12.59
C ASP A 98 2.23 -13.24 11.88
N ASN A 99 1.67 -12.07 11.57
CA ASN A 99 0.43 -11.90 10.81
C ASN A 99 0.74 -11.35 9.42
N LEU A 100 0.10 -11.90 8.39
CA LEU A 100 0.18 -11.41 7.02
C LEU A 100 -1.20 -10.89 6.57
N PRO A 101 -1.49 -9.61 6.81
CA PRO A 101 -2.74 -8.98 6.36
C PRO A 101 -2.75 -8.77 4.86
N GLY A 102 -3.94 -8.68 4.28
CA GLY A 102 -4.10 -8.33 2.86
C GLY A 102 -3.64 -6.91 2.57
N ARG A 103 -3.08 -6.72 1.38
CA ARG A 103 -2.63 -5.40 0.91
C ARG A 103 -3.74 -4.35 0.92
N ARG A 104 -4.95 -4.73 0.46
CA ARG A 104 -6.11 -3.84 0.41
C ARG A 104 -6.55 -3.42 1.81
N ALA A 105 -6.64 -4.34 2.74
CA ALA A 105 -6.99 -4.05 4.13
C ALA A 105 -5.97 -3.09 4.78
N LEU A 106 -4.68 -3.30 4.55
CA LEU A 106 -3.63 -2.37 4.99
C LEU A 106 -3.79 -0.97 4.39
N ALA A 107 -4.09 -0.87 3.09
CA ALA A 107 -4.29 0.40 2.42
C ALA A 107 -5.53 1.14 2.96
N GLN A 108 -6.64 0.43 3.20
CA GLN A 108 -7.84 0.98 3.81
C GLN A 108 -7.56 1.49 5.24
N LEU A 109 -6.85 0.72 6.06
CA LEU A 109 -6.49 1.15 7.41
C LEU A 109 -5.59 2.39 7.39
N ARG A 110 -4.65 2.47 6.43
CA ARG A 110 -3.74 3.62 6.29
C ARG A 110 -4.45 4.90 5.87
N ALA A 111 -5.36 4.82 4.90
CA ALA A 111 -5.90 5.99 4.20
C ALA A 111 -7.40 6.20 4.43
N GLY A 112 -8.16 5.14 4.72
CA GLY A 112 -9.63 5.18 4.85
C GLY A 112 -10.15 5.59 6.24
N VAL A 113 -9.25 5.79 7.20
CA VAL A 113 -9.58 6.13 8.60
C VAL A 113 -9.14 7.56 8.89
N ALA A 114 -10.01 8.35 9.49
CA ALA A 114 -9.72 9.77 9.71
C ALA A 114 -8.61 10.01 10.77
N ARG A 115 -8.64 9.31 11.90
CA ARG A 115 -7.67 9.46 12.98
C ARG A 115 -7.14 8.10 13.46
N SER A 116 -7.88 7.42 14.32
CA SER A 116 -7.52 6.07 14.81
C SER A 116 -8.52 5.03 14.31
N GLY A 117 -8.06 3.82 14.01
CA GLY A 117 -8.91 2.73 13.55
C GLY A 117 -8.28 1.37 13.73
N MET A 118 -9.06 0.34 13.45
CA MET A 118 -8.60 -1.05 13.47
C MET A 118 -9.17 -1.84 12.29
N LEU A 119 -8.49 -2.89 11.86
CA LEU A 119 -9.09 -3.89 10.99
C LEU A 119 -9.96 -4.83 11.82
N ALA A 120 -11.24 -4.86 11.52
CA ALA A 120 -12.25 -5.69 12.17
C ALA A 120 -12.62 -6.84 11.23
N TYR A 121 -11.92 -7.98 11.39
CA TYR A 121 -12.06 -9.13 10.49
C TYR A 121 -13.37 -9.86 10.74
N ASP A 122 -14.08 -10.19 9.67
CA ASP A 122 -15.22 -11.10 9.75
C ASP A 122 -14.73 -12.50 10.10
N ARG A 123 -15.27 -13.09 11.17
CA ARG A 123 -14.92 -14.45 11.59
C ARG A 123 -15.03 -15.47 10.46
N GLU A 124 -16.07 -15.37 9.65
CA GLU A 124 -16.32 -16.30 8.55
C GLU A 124 -15.34 -16.10 7.39
N GLY A 125 -14.85 -14.86 7.21
CA GLY A 125 -13.88 -14.49 6.18
C GLY A 125 -12.44 -14.86 6.51
N LEU A 126 -12.12 -15.14 7.78
CA LEU A 126 -10.72 -15.42 8.21
C LEU A 126 -10.13 -16.70 7.60
N GLY A 127 -10.95 -17.62 7.09
CA GLY A 127 -10.47 -18.88 6.54
C GLY A 127 -9.94 -19.88 7.58
N VAL A 128 -10.28 -19.69 8.87
CA VAL A 128 -9.93 -20.58 9.98
C VAL A 128 -11.16 -21.23 10.59
N GLY A 129 -11.00 -22.44 11.16
CA GLY A 129 -12.09 -23.12 11.83
C GLY A 129 -12.59 -22.39 13.09
N ALA A 130 -13.83 -22.62 13.50
CA ALA A 130 -14.47 -21.94 14.62
C ALA A 130 -13.68 -22.03 15.95
N GLU A 131 -13.10 -23.20 16.26
CA GLU A 131 -12.26 -23.40 17.45
C GLU A 131 -10.99 -22.54 17.43
N ARG A 132 -10.40 -22.34 16.22
CA ARG A 132 -9.25 -21.47 16.07
C ARG A 132 -9.63 -19.99 16.15
N ALA A 133 -10.76 -19.62 15.57
CA ALA A 133 -11.30 -18.26 15.67
C ALA A 133 -11.57 -17.88 17.13
N ALA A 134 -12.01 -18.83 17.99
CA ALA A 134 -12.21 -18.62 19.41
C ALA A 134 -10.92 -18.36 20.22
N ALA A 135 -9.75 -18.61 19.64
CA ALA A 135 -8.46 -18.28 20.26
C ALA A 135 -8.05 -16.81 20.05
N PHE A 136 -8.69 -16.10 19.12
CA PHE A 136 -8.44 -14.69 18.85
C PHE A 136 -9.35 -13.80 19.69
N ALA A 137 -8.95 -12.54 19.86
CA ALA A 137 -9.75 -11.55 20.55
C ALA A 137 -10.92 -11.07 19.67
N VAL A 138 -12.09 -10.86 20.28
CA VAL A 138 -13.28 -10.31 19.62
C VAL A 138 -13.31 -8.82 19.80
N ALA A 139 -13.37 -8.07 18.71
CA ALA A 139 -13.60 -6.63 18.72
C ALA A 139 -15.10 -6.36 18.85
N VAL A 140 -15.49 -5.73 19.95
CA VAL A 140 -16.88 -5.30 20.14
C VAL A 140 -17.09 -3.99 19.38
N VAL A 141 -17.88 -4.07 18.31
CA VAL A 141 -18.11 -2.93 17.41
C VAL A 141 -19.55 -2.45 17.53
N ARG A 142 -19.75 -1.15 17.72
CA ARG A 142 -21.05 -0.47 17.70
C ARG A 142 -20.97 0.76 16.82
N GLU A 143 -21.93 0.93 15.94
CA GLU A 143 -21.98 2.07 14.99
C GLU A 143 -20.67 2.30 14.22
N GLY A 144 -20.02 1.22 13.81
CA GLY A 144 -18.75 1.28 13.07
C GLY A 144 -17.53 1.66 13.91
N ARG A 145 -17.63 1.65 15.24
CA ARG A 145 -16.55 2.02 16.16
C ARG A 145 -16.25 0.92 17.15
N LEU A 146 -14.98 0.79 17.50
CA LEU A 146 -14.56 -0.10 18.57
C LEU A 146 -15.08 0.42 19.92
N VAL A 147 -15.67 -0.47 20.70
CA VAL A 147 -16.14 -0.21 22.07
C VAL A 147 -15.30 -0.96 23.09
N ASP A 148 -14.97 -2.21 22.78
CA ASP A 148 -14.19 -3.07 23.66
C ASP A 148 -13.47 -4.17 22.85
N VAL A 149 -12.55 -4.86 23.50
CA VAL A 149 -11.89 -6.06 22.97
C VAL A 149 -11.99 -7.16 24.03
N VAL A 150 -12.63 -8.26 23.69
CA VAL A 150 -12.82 -9.42 24.57
C VAL A 150 -11.87 -10.52 24.15
N GLU A 151 -10.95 -10.85 25.02
CA GLU A 151 -10.01 -11.94 24.78
C GLU A 151 -10.58 -13.30 25.14
N LYS A 152 -10.29 -14.32 24.31
CA LYS A 152 -10.70 -15.71 24.53
C LYS A 152 -12.20 -15.89 24.80
N ALA A 153 -13.02 -15.11 24.11
CA ALA A 153 -14.47 -15.27 24.17
C ALA A 153 -14.86 -16.70 23.73
N GLY A 154 -15.67 -17.38 24.55
CA GLY A 154 -16.25 -18.66 24.18
C GLY A 154 -17.15 -18.52 22.94
N VAL A 155 -17.43 -19.64 22.26
CA VAL A 155 -18.23 -19.62 21.01
C VAL A 155 -19.63 -18.99 21.25
N GLU A 156 -20.28 -19.30 22.38
CA GLU A 156 -21.57 -18.71 22.75
C GLU A 156 -21.47 -17.22 23.06
N GLU A 157 -20.42 -16.80 23.76
CA GLU A 157 -20.17 -15.40 24.07
C GLU A 157 -19.92 -14.58 22.80
N MET A 158 -19.17 -15.13 21.84
CA MET A 158 -18.94 -14.49 20.53
C MET A 158 -20.23 -14.18 19.78
N GLU A 159 -21.21 -15.09 19.83
CA GLU A 159 -22.51 -14.90 19.18
C GLU A 159 -23.26 -13.69 19.76
N GLY A 160 -23.10 -13.41 21.04
CA GLY A 160 -23.65 -12.23 21.72
C GLY A 160 -22.94 -10.91 21.35
N LEU A 161 -21.75 -10.97 20.73
CA LEU A 161 -20.92 -9.81 20.39
C LEU A 161 -21.03 -9.39 18.91
N ARG A 162 -22.04 -9.87 18.18
CA ARG A 162 -22.28 -9.49 16.76
C ARG A 162 -22.47 -7.98 16.62
N ASP A 163 -21.93 -7.41 15.55
CA ASP A 163 -22.18 -6.03 15.18
C ASP A 163 -23.61 -5.82 14.59
N ALA A 164 -23.94 -4.58 14.23
CA ALA A 164 -25.25 -4.27 13.64
C ALA A 164 -25.51 -4.97 12.28
N GLY A 165 -24.47 -5.40 11.59
CA GLY A 165 -24.53 -6.18 10.36
C GLY A 165 -24.64 -7.70 10.61
N GLY A 166 -24.65 -8.13 11.86
CA GLY A 166 -24.75 -9.55 12.25
C GLY A 166 -23.42 -10.31 12.20
N ALA A 167 -22.28 -9.65 12.02
CA ALA A 167 -20.96 -10.27 11.95
C ALA A 167 -20.24 -10.27 13.31
N VAL A 168 -19.54 -11.35 13.63
CA VAL A 168 -18.57 -11.40 14.74
C VAL A 168 -17.24 -10.83 14.23
N ARG A 169 -16.75 -9.79 14.89
CA ARG A 169 -15.52 -9.09 14.49
C ARG A 169 -14.31 -9.58 15.30
N ILE A 170 -13.32 -10.09 14.61
CA ILE A 170 -12.08 -10.58 15.19
C ILE A 170 -11.00 -9.52 15.11
N SER A 171 -10.27 -9.33 16.20
CA SER A 171 -9.09 -8.48 16.27
C SER A 171 -7.83 -9.30 15.99
N MET A 172 -7.07 -8.90 14.98
CA MET A 172 -5.75 -9.45 14.68
C MET A 172 -4.63 -8.49 15.09
N ASN A 173 -4.91 -7.58 16.03
CA ASN A 173 -3.98 -6.56 16.53
C ASN A 173 -3.43 -5.64 15.43
N LEU A 174 -4.26 -5.32 14.43
CA LEU A 174 -3.94 -4.34 13.41
C LEU A 174 -4.68 -3.03 13.70
N PHE A 175 -3.91 -2.06 14.19
CA PHE A 175 -4.42 -0.76 14.60
C PHE A 175 -3.71 0.36 13.86
N ARG A 176 -4.45 1.38 13.43
CA ARG A 176 -3.93 2.69 13.09
C ARG A 176 -4.14 3.61 14.29
N LEU A 177 -3.09 4.22 14.78
CA LEU A 177 -3.11 5.00 16.01
C LEU A 177 -2.35 6.32 15.80
N VAL A 178 -2.70 7.34 16.56
CA VAL A 178 -1.96 8.61 16.64
C VAL A 178 -1.13 8.60 17.91
N GLY A 179 0.17 8.92 17.81
CA GLY A 179 1.13 8.79 18.90
C GLY A 179 0.73 9.57 20.16
N GLU A 180 0.25 10.80 19.99
CA GLU A 180 -0.19 11.66 21.11
C GLU A 180 -1.47 11.15 21.81
N ASP A 181 -2.34 10.41 21.09
CA ASP A 181 -3.57 9.85 21.66
C ASP A 181 -3.29 8.60 22.48
N ILE A 182 -2.52 7.68 21.94
CA ILE A 182 -2.26 6.39 22.59
C ILE A 182 -1.15 6.48 23.66
N GLY A 183 -0.20 7.40 23.51
CA GLY A 183 0.96 7.54 24.39
C GLY A 183 0.64 7.58 25.88
N PRO A 184 -0.28 8.42 26.37
CA PRO A 184 -0.69 8.45 27.77
C PRO A 184 -1.22 7.11 28.28
N HIS A 185 -1.95 6.37 27.44
CA HIS A 185 -2.53 5.06 27.79
C HIS A 185 -1.48 3.95 27.81
N LEU A 186 -0.47 4.01 26.93
CA LEU A 186 0.69 3.12 26.99
C LEU A 186 1.50 3.34 28.26
N ALA A 187 1.70 4.60 28.68
CA ALA A 187 2.44 4.94 29.87
C ALA A 187 1.72 4.55 31.18
N ALA A 188 0.40 4.62 31.19
CA ALA A 188 -0.45 4.29 32.36
C ALA A 188 -0.83 2.80 32.45
N LEU A 189 -0.52 2.01 31.40
CA LEU A 189 -0.92 0.62 31.32
C LEU A 189 -0.28 -0.21 32.45
N ARG A 190 -1.05 -1.11 33.02
CA ARG A 190 -0.56 -2.11 33.98
C ARG A 190 -0.41 -3.48 33.26
N PRO A 191 0.55 -4.30 33.70
CA PRO A 191 0.71 -5.63 33.13
C PRO A 191 -0.53 -6.49 33.38
N HIS A 192 -0.84 -7.38 32.44
CA HIS A 192 -1.92 -8.35 32.60
C HIS A 192 -1.67 -9.22 33.83
N ALA A 193 -2.68 -9.40 34.68
CA ALA A 193 -2.52 -9.99 35.99
C ALA A 193 -1.92 -11.41 35.97
N GLU A 194 -2.26 -12.23 34.98
CA GLU A 194 -1.79 -13.61 34.86
C GLU A 194 -0.52 -13.75 34.00
N ARG A 195 -0.39 -12.97 32.91
CA ARG A 195 0.69 -13.09 31.92
C ARG A 195 1.88 -12.17 32.20
N GLY A 196 1.69 -11.14 33.01
CA GLY A 196 2.72 -10.15 33.30
C GLY A 196 3.10 -9.24 32.12
N GLU A 197 2.35 -9.29 31.02
CA GLU A 197 2.63 -8.57 29.79
C GLU A 197 1.76 -7.32 29.65
N TRP A 198 2.32 -6.27 29.03
CA TRP A 198 1.58 -5.07 28.60
C TRP A 198 1.02 -5.30 27.20
N GLU A 199 -0.28 -5.42 27.12
CA GLU A 199 -0.98 -5.75 25.88
C GLU A 199 -1.54 -4.51 25.17
N LEU A 200 -1.25 -4.37 23.87
CA LEU A 200 -1.71 -3.22 23.09
C LEU A 200 -3.24 -3.08 23.05
N PRO A 201 -4.04 -4.15 22.91
CA PRO A 201 -5.50 -4.02 22.96
C PRO A 201 -6.01 -3.37 24.25
N ALA A 202 -5.39 -3.67 25.38
CA ALA A 202 -5.78 -3.07 26.66
C ALA A 202 -5.51 -1.55 26.71
N ALA A 203 -4.40 -1.09 26.13
CA ALA A 203 -4.12 0.35 26.00
C ALA A 203 -5.13 1.03 25.05
N VAL A 204 -5.47 0.39 23.93
CA VAL A 204 -6.47 0.90 22.98
C VAL A 204 -7.86 0.98 23.63
N VAL A 205 -8.28 -0.04 24.39
CA VAL A 205 -9.55 -0.03 25.12
C VAL A 205 -9.55 1.05 26.19
N ALA A 206 -8.43 1.27 26.90
CA ALA A 206 -8.32 2.37 27.86
C ALA A 206 -8.49 3.74 27.19
N MET A 207 -7.91 3.91 25.99
CA MET A 207 -8.08 5.13 25.19
C MET A 207 -9.55 5.31 24.75
N VAL A 208 -10.20 4.26 24.28
CA VAL A 208 -11.63 4.28 23.88
C VAL A 208 -12.50 4.68 25.09
N ARG A 209 -12.27 4.10 26.27
CA ARG A 209 -13.03 4.37 27.49
C ARG A 209 -12.80 5.78 28.04
N ALA A 210 -11.63 6.38 27.78
CA ALA A 210 -11.37 7.77 28.14
C ALA A 210 -12.22 8.76 27.33
N GLY A 211 -12.69 8.36 26.16
CA GLY A 211 -13.62 9.14 25.34
C GLY A 211 -12.97 10.32 24.60
N GLY A 212 -13.80 11.27 24.19
CA GLY A 212 -13.35 12.41 23.38
C GLY A 212 -12.99 12.00 21.94
N SER A 213 -12.39 12.92 21.18
CA SER A 213 -11.97 12.67 19.80
C SER A 213 -10.83 11.63 19.70
N ALA A 214 -9.96 11.59 20.71
CA ALA A 214 -8.87 10.62 20.82
C ALA A 214 -9.39 9.20 21.06
N GLY A 215 -10.50 9.03 21.78
CA GLY A 215 -11.12 7.74 22.07
C GLY A 215 -11.92 7.13 20.92
N VAL A 216 -12.04 7.82 19.78
CA VAL A 216 -12.73 7.27 18.60
C VAL A 216 -11.79 6.38 17.82
N VAL A 217 -12.05 5.07 17.80
CA VAL A 217 -11.35 4.07 16.98
C VAL A 217 -12.35 3.49 15.99
N GLU A 218 -12.18 3.82 14.70
CA GLU A 218 -13.04 3.33 13.64
C GLU A 218 -12.77 1.84 13.37
N ALA A 219 -13.82 1.04 13.25
CA ALA A 219 -13.70 -0.37 12.89
C ALA A 219 -13.87 -0.53 11.38
N VAL A 220 -12.79 -0.83 10.67
CA VAL A 220 -12.79 -1.11 9.24
C VAL A 220 -13.14 -2.57 9.03
N PRO A 221 -14.33 -2.91 8.49
CA PRO A 221 -14.74 -4.28 8.29
C PRO A 221 -13.94 -4.92 7.17
N VAL A 222 -13.43 -6.13 7.41
CA VAL A 222 -12.61 -6.88 6.47
C VAL A 222 -13.14 -8.32 6.38
N CYS A 223 -13.37 -8.79 5.15
CA CYS A 223 -13.76 -10.17 4.86
C CYS A 223 -12.70 -10.81 3.95
N GLU A 224 -11.56 -11.15 4.54
CA GLU A 224 -10.45 -11.85 3.86
C GLU A 224 -9.71 -12.74 4.86
N ALA A 225 -9.03 -13.78 4.33
CA ALA A 225 -8.18 -14.63 5.14
C ALA A 225 -6.92 -13.90 5.60
N VAL A 226 -6.55 -14.09 6.87
CA VAL A 226 -5.26 -13.67 7.41
C VAL A 226 -4.38 -14.90 7.64
N LEU A 227 -3.18 -14.84 7.12
CA LEU A 227 -2.18 -15.85 7.44
C LEU A 227 -1.56 -15.51 8.80
N ASP A 228 -1.81 -16.38 9.78
CA ASP A 228 -1.26 -16.28 11.14
C ASP A 228 -0.36 -17.47 11.43
N VAL A 229 0.89 -17.20 11.85
CA VAL A 229 1.92 -18.23 12.13
C VAL A 229 2.23 -18.23 13.61
N THR A 230 1.26 -18.64 14.42
CA THR A 230 1.40 -18.63 15.87
C THR A 230 2.02 -19.91 16.40
N ARG A 231 1.72 -21.09 15.82
CA ARG A 231 2.13 -22.41 16.30
C ARG A 231 3.00 -23.14 15.28
N VAL A 232 3.83 -24.08 15.73
CA VAL A 232 4.65 -24.94 14.85
C VAL A 232 3.77 -25.75 13.89
N ALA A 233 2.59 -26.19 14.34
CA ALA A 233 1.62 -26.88 13.48
C ALA A 233 1.08 -26.03 12.33
N ASP A 234 1.17 -24.71 12.44
CA ASP A 234 0.72 -23.76 11.41
C ASP A 234 1.73 -23.62 10.25
N LEU A 235 2.99 -24.06 10.45
CA LEU A 235 4.07 -23.83 9.49
C LEU A 235 3.79 -24.46 8.11
N GLY A 236 3.36 -25.72 8.07
CA GLY A 236 3.06 -26.41 6.81
C GLY A 236 1.90 -25.75 6.06
N PRO A 237 0.71 -25.66 6.68
CA PRO A 237 -0.43 -24.97 6.08
C PRO A 237 -0.13 -23.52 5.70
N ALA A 238 0.63 -22.79 6.53
CA ALA A 238 1.03 -21.42 6.26
C ALA A 238 1.99 -21.32 5.07
N GLN A 239 2.91 -22.25 4.93
CA GLN A 239 3.83 -22.31 3.81
C GLN A 239 3.08 -22.55 2.49
N ASP A 240 2.12 -23.47 2.47
CA ASP A 240 1.31 -23.76 1.29
C ASP A 240 0.40 -22.58 0.93
N ALA A 241 -0.28 -21.99 1.91
CA ALA A 241 -1.12 -20.82 1.71
C ALA A 241 -0.30 -19.59 1.26
N LEU A 242 0.88 -19.38 1.85
CA LEU A 242 1.80 -18.31 1.43
C LEU A 242 2.31 -18.54 0.01
N ARG A 243 2.69 -19.77 -0.34
CA ARG A 243 3.11 -20.12 -1.70
C ARG A 243 2.01 -19.79 -2.70
N GLN A 244 0.78 -20.23 -2.45
CA GLN A 244 -0.37 -19.95 -3.31
C GLN A 244 -0.66 -18.45 -3.41
N ALA A 245 -0.64 -17.73 -2.30
CA ALA A 245 -0.84 -16.29 -2.28
C ALA A 245 0.25 -15.53 -3.03
N VAL A 246 1.53 -15.90 -2.81
CA VAL A 246 2.68 -15.28 -3.47
C VAL A 246 2.70 -15.60 -4.97
N GLU A 247 2.41 -16.85 -5.37
CA GLU A 247 2.30 -17.20 -6.77
C GLU A 247 1.17 -16.45 -7.47
N ALA A 248 0.02 -16.30 -6.78
CA ALA A 248 -1.08 -15.49 -7.26
C ALA A 248 -0.72 -13.99 -7.35
N GLU A 249 0.01 -13.45 -6.37
CA GLU A 249 0.40 -12.03 -6.32
C GLU A 249 1.60 -11.73 -7.24
N ARG A 250 2.64 -12.57 -7.29
CA ARG A 250 3.82 -12.38 -8.16
C ARG A 250 3.49 -12.48 -9.64
N GLY A 251 2.50 -13.30 -9.99
CA GLY A 251 2.00 -13.40 -11.37
C GLY A 251 0.92 -12.38 -11.74
N ARG A 252 0.52 -11.52 -10.82
CA ARG A 252 -0.62 -10.62 -10.96
C ARG A 252 -0.18 -9.16 -10.95
N PRO A 253 -0.10 -8.50 -12.11
CA PRO A 253 0.16 -7.06 -12.14
C PRO A 253 -0.93 -6.28 -11.40
N LEU A 254 -0.55 -5.14 -10.79
CA LEU A 254 -1.46 -4.23 -10.14
C LEU A 254 -2.34 -3.52 -11.16
N LEU A 255 -3.58 -3.20 -10.78
CA LEU A 255 -4.45 -2.32 -11.54
C LEU A 255 -4.39 -0.90 -10.96
N GLU A 256 -3.80 0.01 -11.71
CA GLU A 256 -3.80 1.45 -11.43
C GLU A 256 -4.87 2.13 -12.28
N VAL A 257 -5.80 2.83 -11.63
CA VAL A 257 -6.89 3.54 -12.31
C VAL A 257 -6.71 5.06 -12.13
N VAL A 258 -6.90 5.81 -13.23
CA VAL A 258 -6.85 7.26 -13.19
C VAL A 258 -8.13 7.82 -12.58
N ALA A 259 -8.01 8.53 -11.46
CA ALA A 259 -9.10 9.24 -10.81
C ALA A 259 -8.91 10.76 -10.94
N SER A 260 -10.01 11.50 -11.02
CA SER A 260 -10.01 12.97 -10.98
C SER A 260 -10.96 13.50 -9.90
N THR A 261 -11.79 12.63 -9.33
CA THR A 261 -12.78 12.98 -8.32
C THR A 261 -12.82 11.92 -7.21
N PRO A 262 -13.36 12.25 -6.03
CA PRO A 262 -13.61 11.26 -4.99
C PRO A 262 -14.60 10.17 -5.41
N GLU A 263 -15.52 10.46 -6.34
CA GLU A 263 -16.46 9.47 -6.86
C GLU A 263 -15.75 8.48 -7.78
N ASP A 264 -14.85 8.95 -8.66
CA ASP A 264 -13.99 8.09 -9.47
C ASP A 264 -13.21 7.11 -8.57
N ALA A 265 -12.66 7.63 -7.47
CA ALA A 265 -11.87 6.83 -6.54
C ALA A 265 -12.69 5.72 -5.88
N ARG A 266 -13.90 6.04 -5.38
CA ARG A 266 -14.81 5.04 -4.81
C ARG A 266 -15.26 4.00 -5.84
N THR A 267 -15.55 4.45 -7.07
CA THR A 267 -15.93 3.57 -8.16
C THR A 267 -14.80 2.61 -8.52
N ALA A 268 -13.58 3.12 -8.65
CA ALA A 268 -12.39 2.33 -8.95
C ALA A 268 -12.09 1.32 -7.83
N GLU A 269 -12.19 1.74 -6.56
CA GLU A 269 -12.00 0.90 -5.39
C GLU A 269 -13.00 -0.25 -5.36
N ALA A 270 -14.30 0.05 -5.45
CA ALA A 270 -15.37 -0.93 -5.41
C ALA A 270 -15.28 -1.94 -6.58
N ALA A 271 -14.75 -1.53 -7.73
CA ALA A 271 -14.56 -2.38 -8.90
C ALA A 271 -13.23 -3.15 -8.94
N GLY A 272 -12.37 -3.00 -7.90
CA GLY A 272 -11.18 -3.82 -7.73
C GLY A 272 -9.86 -3.20 -8.19
N ALA A 273 -9.74 -1.88 -8.32
CA ALA A 273 -8.48 -1.21 -8.47
C ALA A 273 -7.57 -1.47 -7.26
N ASP A 274 -6.26 -1.52 -7.49
CA ASP A 274 -5.25 -1.72 -6.44
C ASP A 274 -4.67 -0.40 -5.95
N ARG A 275 -4.65 0.64 -6.82
CA ARG A 275 -4.19 2.00 -6.51
C ARG A 275 -4.76 3.00 -7.52
N LEU A 276 -4.59 4.27 -7.24
CA LEU A 276 -5.06 5.36 -8.07
C LEU A 276 -3.88 6.23 -8.53
N GLU A 277 -3.92 6.70 -9.79
CA GLU A 277 -3.24 7.92 -10.18
C GLU A 277 -4.25 9.06 -10.12
N LEU A 278 -3.97 10.09 -9.33
CA LEU A 278 -4.83 11.25 -9.22
C LEU A 278 -4.29 12.40 -10.07
N CYS A 279 -5.10 12.91 -10.95
CA CYS A 279 -4.82 14.11 -11.74
C CYS A 279 -6.08 14.95 -11.93
N THR A 280 -5.90 16.21 -12.28
CA THR A 280 -6.96 17.07 -12.80
C THR A 280 -6.80 17.21 -14.32
N ASP A 281 -7.79 17.78 -14.98
CA ASP A 281 -7.73 18.17 -16.39
C ASP A 281 -7.21 17.05 -17.33
N LEU A 282 -7.84 15.89 -17.24
CA LEU A 282 -7.43 14.71 -18.00
C LEU A 282 -7.53 14.91 -19.52
N ALA A 283 -8.36 15.87 -19.99
CA ALA A 283 -8.49 16.19 -21.40
C ALA A 283 -7.19 16.70 -22.03
N CYS A 284 -6.30 17.33 -21.25
CA CYS A 284 -4.97 17.75 -21.70
C CYS A 284 -3.85 16.77 -21.30
N GLY A 285 -4.21 15.55 -20.88
CA GLY A 285 -3.28 14.50 -20.46
C GLY A 285 -2.97 14.51 -18.96
N GLY A 286 -3.75 15.23 -18.16
CA GLY A 286 -3.61 15.32 -16.71
C GLY A 286 -2.65 16.42 -16.24
N LEU A 287 -3.05 17.11 -15.17
CA LEU A 287 -2.25 18.12 -14.47
C LEU A 287 -2.23 17.82 -12.97
N THR A 288 -1.36 18.52 -12.23
CA THR A 288 -1.24 18.40 -10.79
C THR A 288 -2.58 18.66 -10.08
N PRO A 289 -3.06 17.73 -9.24
CA PRO A 289 -4.28 17.91 -8.48
C PRO A 289 -4.03 18.79 -7.24
N PRO A 290 -5.02 19.59 -6.80
CA PRO A 290 -4.94 20.30 -5.54
C PRO A 290 -4.75 19.34 -4.35
N ALA A 291 -3.97 19.73 -3.34
CA ALA A 291 -3.75 18.94 -2.11
C ALA A 291 -5.06 18.58 -1.38
N ALA A 292 -6.08 19.44 -1.48
CA ALA A 292 -7.41 19.18 -0.92
C ALA A 292 -8.10 17.97 -1.59
N ASP A 293 -7.92 17.79 -2.90
CA ASP A 293 -8.52 16.68 -3.64
C ASP A 293 -7.79 15.37 -3.34
N ILE A 294 -6.46 15.41 -3.13
CA ILE A 294 -5.69 14.26 -2.65
C ILE A 294 -6.28 13.74 -1.34
N ARG A 295 -6.51 14.63 -0.35
CA ARG A 295 -7.10 14.25 0.94
C ARG A 295 -8.51 13.66 0.81
N ARG A 296 -9.32 14.18 -0.12
CA ARG A 296 -10.67 13.66 -0.37
C ARG A 296 -10.66 12.29 -1.04
N VAL A 297 -9.76 12.10 -2.00
CA VAL A 297 -9.64 10.83 -2.75
C VAL A 297 -9.08 9.72 -1.88
N LEU A 298 -8.20 10.03 -0.94
CA LEU A 298 -7.65 9.07 0.03
C LEU A 298 -8.73 8.40 0.88
N GLN A 299 -9.90 9.03 1.06
CA GLN A 299 -11.03 8.43 1.79
C GLN A 299 -11.60 7.17 1.11
N ALA A 300 -11.28 6.92 -0.16
CA ALA A 300 -11.58 5.66 -0.82
C ALA A 300 -10.71 4.48 -0.33
N GLY A 301 -9.68 4.74 0.50
CA GLY A 301 -8.87 3.68 1.09
C GLY A 301 -7.83 3.05 0.16
N LEU A 302 -7.59 3.61 -1.02
CA LEU A 302 -6.54 3.15 -1.94
C LEU A 302 -5.28 4.02 -1.84
N PRO A 303 -4.08 3.46 -2.11
CA PRO A 303 -2.88 4.25 -2.33
C PRO A 303 -3.07 5.23 -3.49
N VAL A 304 -2.66 6.48 -3.29
CA VAL A 304 -2.76 7.53 -4.31
C VAL A 304 -1.37 7.94 -4.77
N HIS A 305 -1.15 7.87 -6.08
CA HIS A 305 -0.03 8.50 -6.76
C HIS A 305 -0.52 9.83 -7.34
N ALA A 306 0.04 10.96 -6.92
CA ALA A 306 -0.36 12.27 -7.41
C ALA A 306 0.47 12.66 -8.64
N LEU A 307 -0.18 13.01 -9.73
CA LEU A 307 0.53 13.55 -10.91
C LEU A 307 1.09 14.94 -10.59
N ILE A 308 2.37 15.14 -10.88
CA ILE A 308 3.03 16.45 -10.80
C ILE A 308 3.39 16.88 -12.22
N ARG A 309 2.53 17.69 -12.78
CA ARG A 309 2.68 18.27 -14.12
C ARG A 309 2.03 19.66 -14.12
N PRO A 310 2.83 20.73 -14.18
CA PRO A 310 2.33 22.09 -13.96
C PRO A 310 1.49 22.63 -15.10
N ARG A 311 1.69 22.15 -16.33
CA ARG A 311 1.00 22.63 -17.54
C ARG A 311 0.88 21.54 -18.60
N PRO A 312 -0.03 21.66 -19.56
CA PRO A 312 -0.10 20.80 -20.74
C PRO A 312 1.09 21.04 -21.70
N GLY A 313 1.18 20.20 -22.74
CA GLY A 313 2.19 20.30 -23.79
C GLY A 313 3.41 19.45 -23.51
N HIS A 314 4.59 19.93 -23.94
CA HIS A 314 5.87 19.21 -23.85
C HIS A 314 6.38 19.07 -22.41
N PHE A 315 7.36 18.19 -22.22
CA PHE A 315 7.95 17.86 -20.92
C PHE A 315 9.28 18.59 -20.64
N GLN A 316 9.61 19.63 -21.40
CA GLN A 316 10.77 20.49 -21.12
C GLN A 316 10.30 21.61 -20.21
N PHE A 317 10.81 21.65 -19.00
CA PHE A 317 10.39 22.60 -17.96
C PHE A 317 11.52 23.58 -17.65
N SER A 318 11.16 24.86 -17.37
CA SER A 318 12.12 25.85 -16.91
C SER A 318 12.57 25.57 -15.46
N PRO A 319 13.67 26.21 -14.99
CA PRO A 319 14.05 26.11 -13.58
C PRO A 319 12.94 26.55 -12.62
N GLU A 320 12.16 27.57 -12.97
CA GLU A 320 11.02 28.05 -12.17
C GLU A 320 9.89 27.02 -12.15
N GLU A 321 9.60 26.36 -13.27
CA GLU A 321 8.62 25.28 -13.33
C GLU A 321 9.06 24.07 -12.50
N TRP A 322 10.36 23.73 -12.52
CA TRP A 322 10.89 22.67 -11.67
C TRP A 322 10.82 23.01 -10.18
N ALA A 323 11.11 24.27 -9.79
CA ALA A 323 10.90 24.73 -8.43
C ALA A 323 9.44 24.62 -7.99
N TRP A 324 8.52 25.01 -8.85
CA TRP A 324 7.08 24.85 -8.60
C TRP A 324 6.68 23.38 -8.49
N MET A 325 7.21 22.50 -9.35
CA MET A 325 6.98 21.05 -9.25
C MET A 325 7.52 20.45 -7.94
N ALA A 326 8.61 20.98 -7.40
CA ALA A 326 9.13 20.58 -6.09
C ALA A 326 8.18 20.98 -4.96
N ASP A 327 7.62 22.20 -4.99
CA ASP A 327 6.62 22.65 -4.01
C ASP A 327 5.34 21.80 -4.11
N GLN A 328 4.83 21.56 -5.32
CA GLN A 328 3.68 20.68 -5.53
C GLN A 328 3.93 19.24 -5.05
N THR A 329 5.15 18.74 -5.22
CA THR A 329 5.56 17.42 -4.69
C THR A 329 5.47 17.40 -3.18
N ARG A 330 5.98 18.42 -2.51
CA ARG A 330 5.93 18.56 -1.05
C ARG A 330 4.50 18.59 -0.55
N ASP A 331 3.65 19.41 -1.19
CA ASP A 331 2.23 19.54 -0.85
C ASP A 331 1.45 18.24 -1.06
N ALA A 332 1.72 17.54 -2.16
CA ALA A 332 1.06 16.26 -2.47
C ALA A 332 1.42 15.17 -1.44
N LEU A 333 2.71 15.06 -1.09
CA LEU A 333 3.17 14.11 -0.09
C LEU A 333 2.67 14.46 1.31
N ALA A 334 2.63 15.75 1.68
CA ALA A 334 2.06 16.23 2.94
C ALA A 334 0.54 16.02 3.01
N ALA A 335 -0.15 16.04 1.86
CA ALA A 335 -1.57 15.69 1.78
C ALA A 335 -1.86 14.19 1.91
N GLY A 336 -0.83 13.33 1.92
CA GLY A 336 -0.93 11.89 2.12
C GLY A 336 -0.77 11.06 0.84
N ALA A 337 -0.41 11.64 -0.30
CA ALA A 337 -0.06 10.85 -1.48
C ALA A 337 1.09 9.88 -1.13
N SER A 338 0.95 8.63 -1.53
CA SER A 338 2.00 7.64 -1.29
C SER A 338 3.22 7.86 -2.18
N ARG A 339 3.00 8.37 -3.38
CA ARG A 339 4.03 8.71 -4.36
C ARG A 339 3.58 9.87 -5.23
N VAL A 340 4.52 10.44 -5.96
CA VAL A 340 4.25 11.42 -7.02
C VAL A 340 4.70 10.87 -8.37
N VAL A 341 3.91 11.17 -9.41
CA VAL A 341 4.17 10.79 -10.80
C VAL A 341 4.69 12.03 -11.51
N ILE A 342 5.98 12.02 -11.85
CA ILE A 342 6.72 13.21 -12.27
C ILE A 342 7.73 12.86 -13.36
N GLY A 343 8.22 13.83 -14.09
CA GLY A 343 9.29 13.65 -15.08
C GLY A 343 9.44 14.88 -15.95
N GLY A 344 10.60 15.02 -16.57
CA GLY A 344 10.91 16.09 -17.50
C GLY A 344 12.07 15.72 -18.40
N LEU A 345 12.18 16.42 -19.51
CA LEU A 345 13.23 16.29 -20.50
C LEU A 345 14.01 17.59 -20.61
N ASP A 346 15.29 17.48 -20.90
CA ASP A 346 16.14 18.63 -21.26
C ASP A 346 15.88 19.11 -22.70
N ALA A 347 16.56 20.16 -23.14
CA ALA A 347 16.41 20.72 -24.46
C ALA A 347 16.82 19.76 -25.60
N ALA A 348 17.66 18.74 -25.30
CA ALA A 348 18.06 17.71 -26.24
C ALA A 348 17.09 16.52 -26.27
N GLY A 349 16.06 16.52 -25.42
CA GLY A 349 15.11 15.42 -25.29
C GLY A 349 15.60 14.26 -24.43
N HIS A 350 16.68 14.44 -23.65
CA HIS A 350 17.10 13.45 -22.68
C HIS A 350 16.39 13.69 -21.34
N LEU A 351 16.42 12.66 -20.46
CA LEU A 351 15.90 12.83 -19.09
C LEU A 351 16.62 13.97 -18.38
N ASP A 352 15.86 14.94 -17.87
CA ASP A 352 16.41 16.05 -17.09
C ASP A 352 16.80 15.56 -15.68
N ALA A 353 18.00 14.97 -15.60
CA ALA A 353 18.48 14.29 -14.40
C ALA A 353 18.88 15.23 -13.26
N GLY A 354 19.13 16.52 -13.55
CA GLY A 354 19.52 17.51 -12.55
C GLY A 354 18.43 17.73 -11.49
N PRO A 355 17.27 18.29 -11.88
CA PRO A 355 16.16 18.50 -10.96
C PRO A 355 15.62 17.20 -10.36
N LEU A 356 15.59 16.10 -11.11
CA LEU A 356 15.16 14.81 -10.57
C LEU A 356 16.10 14.28 -9.46
N ARG A 357 17.39 14.59 -9.53
CA ARG A 357 18.34 14.27 -8.46
C ARG A 357 18.03 15.06 -7.19
N GLU A 358 17.70 16.35 -7.32
CA GLU A 358 17.34 17.21 -6.20
C GLU A 358 16.05 16.70 -5.52
N LEU A 359 15.02 16.38 -6.33
CA LEU A 359 13.78 15.79 -5.82
C LEU A 359 14.01 14.43 -5.14
N ALA A 360 14.86 13.59 -5.73
CA ALA A 360 15.19 12.29 -5.14
C ALA A 360 15.98 12.43 -3.82
N ALA A 361 16.83 13.45 -3.72
CA ALA A 361 17.56 13.75 -2.48
C ALA A 361 16.63 14.30 -1.38
N GLU A 362 15.67 15.17 -1.72
CA GLU A 362 14.75 15.78 -0.77
C GLU A 362 13.67 14.79 -0.30
N PHE A 363 13.01 14.10 -1.22
CA PHE A 363 11.81 13.29 -0.92
C PHE A 363 12.10 11.79 -0.85
N GLY A 364 13.23 11.34 -1.31
CA GLY A 364 13.60 9.95 -1.50
C GLY A 364 13.17 9.42 -2.88
N PRO A 365 14.04 8.68 -3.58
CA PRO A 365 13.77 8.17 -4.92
C PRO A 365 12.59 7.18 -4.97
N HIS A 366 12.28 6.52 -3.86
CA HIS A 366 11.15 5.62 -3.70
C HIS A 366 9.78 6.31 -3.75
N ARG A 367 9.75 7.64 -3.54
CA ARG A 367 8.53 8.46 -3.66
C ARG A 367 8.25 8.90 -5.09
N LEU A 368 9.19 8.73 -6.01
CA LEU A 368 9.08 9.20 -7.39
C LEU A 368 8.71 8.06 -8.33
N VAL A 369 7.76 8.32 -9.21
CA VAL A 369 7.38 7.48 -10.36
C VAL A 369 7.61 8.32 -11.61
N LEU A 370 8.41 7.88 -12.56
CA LEU A 370 8.56 8.61 -13.82
C LEU A 370 7.37 8.33 -14.74
N HIS A 371 6.75 9.41 -15.20
CA HIS A 371 5.63 9.33 -16.14
C HIS A 371 6.09 9.19 -17.60
N ARG A 372 5.14 9.23 -18.52
CA ARG A 372 5.31 9.04 -19.97
C ARG A 372 6.17 10.09 -20.69
N ALA A 373 6.79 11.06 -19.98
CA ALA A 373 7.89 11.83 -20.57
C ALA A 373 9.00 10.91 -21.08
N LEU A 374 9.17 9.73 -20.44
CA LEU A 374 10.08 8.69 -20.88
C LEU A 374 9.78 8.23 -22.31
N ASP A 375 8.51 8.07 -22.68
CA ASP A 375 8.08 7.65 -24.02
C ASP A 375 8.40 8.70 -25.10
N ALA A 376 8.60 9.96 -24.68
CA ALA A 376 8.95 11.09 -25.52
C ALA A 376 10.47 11.41 -25.53
N ALA A 377 11.26 10.65 -24.75
CA ALA A 377 12.72 10.83 -24.72
C ALA A 377 13.35 10.41 -26.06
N THR A 378 14.42 11.10 -26.46
CA THR A 378 15.20 10.76 -27.64
C THR A 378 15.80 9.36 -27.56
N ASP A 379 16.18 8.95 -26.33
CA ASP A 379 16.69 7.61 -26.01
C ASP A 379 16.05 7.14 -24.68
N PRO A 380 14.96 6.37 -24.75
CA PRO A 380 14.30 5.84 -23.56
C PRO A 380 15.18 4.92 -22.71
N ASP A 381 16.09 4.13 -23.32
CA ASP A 381 16.99 3.25 -22.61
C ASP A 381 18.02 4.02 -21.79
N ALA A 382 18.60 5.08 -22.37
CA ALA A 382 19.49 5.99 -21.66
C ALA A 382 18.75 6.74 -20.54
N ALA A 383 17.50 7.14 -20.76
CA ALA A 383 16.64 7.80 -19.76
C ALA A 383 16.35 6.86 -18.58
N LEU A 384 15.99 5.60 -18.82
CA LEU A 384 15.80 4.58 -17.79
C LEU A 384 17.08 4.34 -16.99
N ALA A 385 18.23 4.22 -17.68
CA ALA A 385 19.53 4.04 -17.03
C ALA A 385 19.91 5.26 -16.15
N ALA A 386 19.61 6.47 -16.63
CA ALA A 386 19.86 7.70 -15.86
C ALA A 386 19.00 7.75 -14.58
N ALA A 387 17.70 7.45 -14.70
CA ALA A 387 16.80 7.39 -13.57
C ALA A 387 17.20 6.31 -12.56
N ALA A 388 17.58 5.13 -13.05
CA ALA A 388 18.04 4.03 -12.21
C ALA A 388 19.29 4.42 -11.38
N ARG A 389 20.24 5.21 -11.94
CA ARG A 389 21.39 5.76 -11.19
C ARG A 389 20.99 6.74 -10.08
N LEU A 390 19.84 7.40 -10.21
CA LEU A 390 19.24 8.24 -9.18
C LEU A 390 18.44 7.44 -8.12
N GLY A 391 18.38 6.11 -8.25
CA GLY A 391 17.59 5.24 -7.39
C GLY A 391 16.08 5.20 -7.73
N ILE A 392 15.64 5.91 -8.79
CA ILE A 392 14.25 5.88 -9.24
C ILE A 392 14.03 4.59 -10.03
N ARG A 393 13.08 3.75 -9.60
CA ARG A 393 12.85 2.42 -10.15
C ARG A 393 11.45 2.22 -10.72
N ARG A 394 10.53 3.17 -10.50
CA ARG A 394 9.13 3.07 -10.96
C ARG A 394 8.87 3.94 -12.15
N PHE A 395 8.23 3.34 -13.15
CA PHE A 395 8.01 3.98 -14.46
C PHE A 395 6.61 3.66 -14.97
N LEU A 396 5.94 4.69 -15.47
CA LEU A 396 4.74 4.57 -16.29
C LEU A 396 5.13 4.79 -17.75
N SER A 397 4.95 3.78 -18.59
CA SER A 397 5.38 3.83 -19.98
C SER A 397 4.49 3.01 -20.90
N SER A 398 4.47 3.38 -22.17
CA SER A 398 3.91 2.59 -23.27
C SER A 398 4.99 1.83 -24.05
N GLY A 399 6.24 1.80 -23.58
CA GLY A 399 7.35 1.24 -24.32
C GLY A 399 7.78 2.08 -25.53
N GLY A 400 7.56 3.42 -25.46
CA GLY A 400 7.84 4.34 -26.56
C GLY A 400 6.87 4.24 -27.75
N ALA A 401 5.77 3.48 -27.64
CA ALA A 401 4.79 3.28 -28.68
C ALA A 401 3.48 4.06 -28.39
N ALA A 402 2.56 4.08 -29.36
CA ALA A 402 1.26 4.71 -29.20
C ALA A 402 0.43 4.05 -28.08
N THR A 403 0.49 2.73 -27.97
CA THR A 403 -0.14 1.95 -26.89
C THR A 403 0.86 1.05 -26.21
N ALA A 404 0.59 0.72 -24.93
CA ALA A 404 1.42 -0.24 -24.20
C ALA A 404 1.44 -1.63 -24.84
N TYR A 405 0.37 -2.00 -25.54
CA TYR A 405 0.33 -3.28 -26.27
C TYR A 405 1.30 -3.28 -27.45
N ASP A 406 1.39 -2.19 -28.19
CA ASP A 406 2.32 -2.07 -29.32
C ASP A 406 3.78 -2.03 -28.84
N GLY A 407 4.03 -1.36 -27.71
CA GLY A 407 5.36 -1.25 -27.07
C GLY A 407 5.74 -2.42 -26.17
N ARG A 408 4.94 -3.50 -26.10
CA ARG A 408 5.17 -4.62 -25.17
C ARG A 408 6.53 -5.30 -25.30
N ALA A 409 7.13 -5.28 -26.50
CA ALA A 409 8.45 -5.87 -26.71
C ALA A 409 9.55 -5.05 -25.98
N ALA A 410 9.48 -3.70 -26.04
CA ALA A 410 10.39 -2.83 -25.29
C ALA A 410 10.16 -2.99 -23.79
N LEU A 411 8.89 -2.99 -23.35
CA LEU A 411 8.54 -3.22 -21.94
C LEU A 411 9.11 -4.57 -21.44
N ALA A 412 9.02 -5.63 -22.23
CA ALA A 412 9.59 -6.94 -21.89
C ALA A 412 11.12 -6.91 -21.77
N GLY A 413 11.80 -6.23 -22.69
CA GLY A 413 13.24 -6.04 -22.61
C GLY A 413 13.68 -5.28 -21.35
N TRP A 414 12.95 -4.24 -21.00
CA TRP A 414 13.21 -3.46 -19.77
C TRP A 414 12.90 -4.24 -18.50
N ALA A 415 11.81 -5.01 -18.48
CA ALA A 415 11.45 -5.85 -17.33
C ALA A 415 12.44 -6.98 -17.09
N ALA A 416 13.04 -7.52 -18.16
CA ALA A 416 14.04 -8.59 -18.09
C ALA A 416 15.42 -8.12 -17.60
N ASP A 417 15.69 -6.81 -17.60
CA ASP A 417 16.96 -6.25 -17.12
C ASP A 417 17.04 -6.28 -15.59
N ALA A 418 17.44 -7.42 -15.05
CA ALA A 418 17.57 -7.63 -13.60
C ALA A 418 18.54 -6.65 -12.94
N ALA A 419 19.54 -6.11 -13.67
CA ALA A 419 20.49 -5.15 -13.12
C ALA A 419 19.83 -3.80 -12.82
N ARG A 420 18.78 -3.45 -13.57
CA ARG A 420 18.01 -2.23 -13.32
C ARG A 420 16.89 -2.43 -12.30
N ALA A 421 16.38 -3.66 -12.14
CA ALA A 421 15.28 -4.02 -11.23
C ALA A 421 14.11 -3.02 -11.29
N LEU A 422 13.55 -2.83 -12.50
CA LEU A 422 12.52 -1.82 -12.76
C LEU A 422 11.13 -2.31 -12.37
N ASP A 423 10.33 -1.43 -11.80
CA ASP A 423 8.91 -1.60 -11.51
C ASP A 423 8.10 -0.88 -12.61
N LEU A 424 7.78 -1.62 -13.67
CA LEU A 424 7.15 -1.07 -14.86
C LEU A 424 5.63 -1.11 -14.76
N THR A 425 5.00 0.04 -14.94
CA THR A 425 3.56 0.19 -15.13
C THR A 425 3.27 0.42 -16.61
N ALA A 426 2.55 -0.52 -17.25
CA ALA A 426 2.15 -0.39 -18.65
C ALA A 426 0.95 0.55 -18.77
N GLY A 427 1.09 1.66 -19.48
CA GLY A 427 0.03 2.66 -19.69
C GLY A 427 -0.10 3.08 -21.14
N ALA A 428 -1.19 3.70 -21.49
CA ALA A 428 -1.72 4.06 -22.80
C ALA A 428 -2.52 2.94 -23.47
N GLY A 429 -3.83 3.16 -23.53
CA GLY A 429 -4.76 2.31 -24.29
C GLY A 429 -4.83 0.85 -23.83
N VAL A 430 -4.57 0.58 -22.56
CA VAL A 430 -4.67 -0.76 -22.00
C VAL A 430 -6.13 -1.21 -21.98
N ARG A 431 -6.38 -2.42 -22.48
CA ARG A 431 -7.68 -3.08 -22.53
C ARG A 431 -7.58 -4.51 -21.96
N PRO A 432 -8.69 -5.16 -21.57
CA PRO A 432 -8.68 -6.52 -21.03
C PRO A 432 -7.99 -7.55 -21.94
N ASP A 433 -8.16 -7.45 -23.25
CA ASP A 433 -7.55 -8.33 -24.25
C ASP A 433 -6.03 -8.15 -24.37
N HIS A 434 -5.48 -7.01 -23.93
CA HIS A 434 -4.02 -6.75 -23.90
C HIS A 434 -3.32 -7.38 -22.69
N VAL A 435 -4.07 -7.63 -21.61
CA VAL A 435 -3.51 -8.05 -20.31
C VAL A 435 -2.64 -9.30 -20.38
N PRO A 436 -3.02 -10.38 -21.09
CA PRO A 436 -2.17 -11.57 -21.18
C PRO A 436 -0.78 -11.28 -21.74
N ALA A 437 -0.71 -10.44 -22.80
CA ALA A 437 0.56 -10.08 -23.41
C ALA A 437 1.42 -9.16 -22.52
N LEU A 438 0.79 -8.22 -21.81
CA LEU A 438 1.49 -7.33 -20.88
C LEU A 438 2.01 -8.09 -19.65
N ARG A 439 1.25 -9.08 -19.16
CA ARG A 439 1.74 -9.98 -18.10
C ARG A 439 2.93 -10.79 -18.57
N ALA A 440 2.88 -11.34 -19.79
CA ALA A 440 4.01 -12.05 -20.37
C ALA A 440 5.24 -11.16 -20.57
N ALA A 441 5.04 -9.85 -20.77
CA ALA A 441 6.12 -8.86 -20.83
C ALA A 441 6.72 -8.54 -19.43
N GLY A 442 6.20 -9.11 -18.34
CA GLY A 442 6.76 -8.93 -16.99
C GLY A 442 6.48 -7.57 -16.35
N VAL A 443 5.43 -6.85 -16.78
CA VAL A 443 5.07 -5.57 -16.17
C VAL A 443 4.51 -5.77 -14.76
N ALA A 444 4.88 -4.90 -13.82
CA ALA A 444 4.43 -4.95 -12.43
C ALA A 444 3.01 -4.41 -12.24
N ALA A 445 2.55 -3.54 -13.16
CA ALA A 445 1.21 -2.97 -13.12
C ALA A 445 0.69 -2.63 -14.50
N VAL A 446 -0.64 -2.49 -14.61
CA VAL A 446 -1.30 -1.85 -15.74
C VAL A 446 -2.00 -0.57 -15.28
N HIS A 447 -1.96 0.44 -16.13
CA HIS A 447 -2.54 1.75 -15.90
C HIS A 447 -3.62 2.04 -16.94
N ALA A 448 -4.81 2.41 -16.49
CA ALA A 448 -5.93 2.70 -17.38
C ALA A 448 -6.83 3.80 -16.83
N SER A 449 -7.39 4.62 -17.72
CA SER A 449 -8.37 5.64 -17.33
C SER A 449 -9.74 5.05 -17.01
N CYS A 450 -10.10 3.91 -17.62
CA CYS A 450 -11.37 3.21 -17.42
C CYS A 450 -12.59 4.13 -17.53
N ARG A 451 -12.60 5.09 -18.47
CA ARG A 451 -13.62 6.13 -18.55
C ARG A 451 -14.61 5.86 -19.67
N ARG A 452 -15.84 6.29 -19.45
CA ARG A 452 -16.86 6.35 -20.50
C ARG A 452 -17.49 7.73 -20.56
N PRO A 453 -17.88 8.20 -21.75
CA PRO A 453 -18.65 9.43 -21.86
C PRO A 453 -20.04 9.23 -21.24
N LEU A 454 -20.44 10.18 -20.42
CA LEU A 454 -21.79 10.28 -19.86
C LEU A 454 -22.35 11.64 -20.25
N LEU A 455 -23.27 11.66 -21.18
CA LEU A 455 -23.96 12.88 -21.63
C LEU A 455 -25.06 13.23 -20.63
N ARG A 456 -24.96 14.42 -20.03
CA ARG A 456 -26.03 15.05 -19.24
C ARG A 456 -26.39 16.37 -19.91
N PRO A 457 -27.33 16.39 -20.87
CA PRO A 457 -27.64 17.60 -21.64
C PRO A 457 -28.01 18.77 -20.73
N THR A 458 -27.42 19.89 -20.95
CA THR A 458 -27.77 21.16 -20.31
C THR A 458 -28.18 22.16 -21.36
N ARG A 459 -28.94 23.20 -20.97
CA ARG A 459 -29.52 24.14 -21.94
C ARG A 459 -28.49 24.98 -22.71
N HIS A 460 -27.29 25.16 -22.14
CA HIS A 460 -26.29 26.11 -22.68
C HIS A 460 -24.87 25.57 -22.73
N PHE A 461 -24.63 24.34 -22.23
CA PHE A 461 -23.30 23.76 -22.15
C PHE A 461 -23.32 22.31 -22.63
N ASP A 462 -22.21 21.85 -23.20
CA ASP A 462 -21.97 20.43 -23.38
C ASP A 462 -21.89 19.77 -21.98
N GLY A 463 -22.88 18.97 -21.68
CA GLY A 463 -23.00 18.26 -20.40
C GLY A 463 -22.24 16.93 -20.36
N THR A 464 -21.33 16.70 -21.32
CA THR A 464 -20.56 15.45 -21.36
C THR A 464 -19.54 15.42 -20.25
N THR A 465 -19.61 14.38 -19.40
CA THR A 465 -18.61 14.05 -18.39
C THR A 465 -18.00 12.68 -18.71
N HIS A 466 -16.84 12.41 -18.17
CA HIS A 466 -16.12 11.15 -18.38
C HIS A 466 -15.76 10.49 -17.03
N PRO A 467 -16.77 10.02 -16.27
CA PRO A 467 -16.50 9.33 -15.01
C PRO A 467 -15.82 7.98 -15.24
N VAL A 468 -15.18 7.46 -14.19
CA VAL A 468 -14.69 6.08 -14.18
C VAL A 468 -15.86 5.11 -14.30
N ASP A 469 -15.71 4.15 -15.21
CA ASP A 469 -16.70 3.09 -15.44
C ASP A 469 -16.33 1.83 -14.65
N ALA A 470 -17.14 1.49 -13.68
CA ALA A 470 -16.96 0.30 -12.84
C ALA A 470 -16.84 -0.99 -13.68
N ALA A 471 -17.61 -1.12 -14.77
CA ALA A 471 -17.55 -2.29 -15.64
C ALA A 471 -16.19 -2.42 -16.35
N ALA A 472 -15.62 -1.30 -16.79
CA ALA A 472 -14.29 -1.29 -17.43
C ALA A 472 -13.19 -1.65 -16.41
N VAL A 473 -13.27 -1.15 -15.17
CA VAL A 473 -12.34 -1.52 -14.10
C VAL A 473 -12.46 -3.00 -13.77
N ALA A 474 -13.69 -3.50 -13.56
CA ALA A 474 -13.94 -4.91 -13.25
C ALA A 474 -13.48 -5.85 -14.37
N ALA A 475 -13.64 -5.46 -15.63
CA ALA A 475 -13.17 -6.24 -16.78
C ALA A 475 -11.63 -6.36 -16.82
N LEU A 476 -10.91 -5.25 -16.56
CA LEU A 476 -9.45 -5.28 -16.41
C LEU A 476 -9.03 -6.12 -15.22
N ARG A 477 -9.71 -5.97 -14.09
CA ARG A 477 -9.45 -6.78 -12.88
C ARG A 477 -9.61 -8.27 -13.17
N ALA A 478 -10.71 -8.67 -13.80
CA ALA A 478 -10.95 -10.06 -14.18
C ALA A 478 -9.89 -10.60 -15.13
N ALA A 479 -9.43 -9.80 -16.10
CA ALA A 479 -8.36 -10.19 -17.00
C ALA A 479 -7.00 -10.36 -16.28
N LEU A 480 -6.72 -9.51 -15.29
CA LEU A 480 -5.51 -9.61 -14.47
C LEU A 480 -5.55 -10.80 -13.50
N ASP A 481 -6.72 -11.21 -13.04
CA ASP A 481 -6.93 -12.34 -12.14
C ASP A 481 -6.99 -13.68 -12.88
N ALA A 482 -7.26 -13.66 -14.19
CA ALA A 482 -7.32 -14.85 -15.00
C ALA A 482 -5.99 -15.63 -14.95
N ARG A 483 -6.05 -16.96 -14.73
CA ARG A 483 -4.88 -17.80 -14.79
C ARG A 483 -4.34 -17.80 -16.23
N LEU A 484 -3.05 -17.50 -16.40
CA LEU A 484 -2.41 -17.74 -17.69
C LEU A 484 -2.45 -19.23 -17.97
N PRO A 485 -2.79 -19.64 -19.19
CA PRO A 485 -2.66 -21.04 -19.56
C PRO A 485 -1.20 -21.46 -19.33
N LEU A 486 -1.01 -22.58 -18.64
CA LEU A 486 0.33 -23.18 -18.49
C LEU A 486 0.90 -23.35 -19.90
N GLN A 487 1.92 -22.60 -20.25
CA GLN A 487 2.68 -22.86 -21.46
C GLN A 487 3.26 -24.27 -21.29
N GLY A 488 2.78 -25.19 -22.11
CA GLY A 488 3.26 -26.56 -22.10
C GLY A 488 4.78 -26.58 -22.24
N VAL A 489 5.42 -27.18 -21.25
CA VAL A 489 6.82 -27.58 -21.35
C VAL A 489 6.83 -28.69 -22.40
N SER A 490 7.14 -28.31 -23.63
CA SER A 490 7.45 -29.28 -24.69
C SER A 490 8.93 -29.59 -24.63
#